data_9744e3977f929b2d551befb6b61589bd
#
_entry.id   9744e3977f929b2d551befb6b61589bd
#
_cell.length_a   1.000
_cell.length_b   1.000
_cell.length_c   1.000
_cell.angle_alpha   90.00
_cell.angle_beta   90.00
_cell.angle_gamma   90.00
#
_symmetry.space_group_name_H-M   'P 1'
#
loop_
_entity.id
_entity.type
_entity.pdbx_description
1 polymer ?
#
loop_
_entity_poly.entity_id
_entity_poly.type
_entity_poly.pdbx_seq_one_letter_code
_entity_poly.pdbx_strand_id
1 'polypeptide(L)'
;MAYKLFINYGTGLDIHLEGASISAPVKGARYSPGRGVRRVDELGREVIEEEILVELAGTFRQITDWIGALNQVLEMVKGGDWHKPDTYVTLRIEEPDEASGYPWFSWIVDAWLTLDVGGVAQRALGQQVVTLKVVRLDRWEDQDTVTQNVIYFPDGTGNQSVQGYLYNHYDSTAGHTNWGVLKAATIQGDLPAPAYVRFGWAVMGDLFLGCGWSDLVYPASIPMLPTLQDSVWAAGTGVTKVTTAAATAAGGEWASFTWAATVETEIARAVLPATLYVASHGRPMKIMGRLHTGTVVALWLKARVVIGGTSVVVSETEWILYTSGSVVLDLPVVYTPPEGLGETVQLDLVLYGLCPSGGGVINLDFVQLWPVDGGYRRLTGISYLAGSAYVVDDAANDLLYWTDNAINKRAVYVGLGPRVLLAPGRDNVLALANVQGGTSWVIADQVNLYVVYNRAKRNI
;
A
#
# COMPACT_ATOMS: atom_id res chain seq x y z
N MET A 1 21.76 -30.80 -5.80
CA MET A 1 21.37 -30.88 -4.37
C MET A 1 19.85 -30.80 -4.28
N ALA A 2 19.23 -31.54 -3.36
CA ALA A 2 17.78 -31.57 -3.28
C ALA A 2 17.31 -30.34 -2.49
N TYR A 3 16.30 -29.64 -3.00
CA TYR A 3 15.56 -28.63 -2.24
C TYR A 3 14.97 -29.29 -1.00
N LYS A 4 14.78 -28.50 0.06
CA LYS A 4 13.88 -28.90 1.13
C LYS A 4 12.54 -28.20 0.91
N LEU A 5 11.49 -28.97 0.78
CA LEU A 5 10.12 -28.49 0.60
C LEU A 5 9.27 -28.91 1.80
N PHE A 6 8.58 -27.96 2.40
CA PHE A 6 7.73 -28.24 3.55
C PHE A 6 6.55 -27.28 3.67
N ILE A 7 5.51 -27.72 4.37
CA ILE A 7 4.40 -26.86 4.77
C ILE A 7 4.61 -26.50 6.24
N ASN A 8 4.54 -25.21 6.52
CA ASN A 8 4.68 -24.68 7.87
C ASN A 8 3.37 -24.11 8.37
N TYR A 9 3.03 -24.41 9.62
CA TYR A 9 1.89 -23.85 10.32
C TYR A 9 2.36 -23.17 11.60
N GLY A 10 2.13 -21.86 11.71
CA GLY A 10 2.54 -21.09 12.87
C GLY A 10 4.04 -21.18 13.17
N THR A 11 4.39 -21.10 14.44
CA THR A 11 5.78 -21.01 14.90
C THR A 11 6.49 -22.34 15.12
N GLY A 12 5.98 -23.47 14.65
CA GLY A 12 6.69 -24.70 15.00
C GLY A 12 6.26 -26.03 14.43
N LEU A 13 5.27 -26.09 13.57
CA LEU A 13 4.85 -27.36 12.96
C LEU A 13 5.24 -27.40 11.49
N ASP A 14 6.32 -28.12 11.18
CA ASP A 14 6.77 -28.33 9.80
C ASP A 14 6.41 -29.74 9.33
N ILE A 15 5.69 -29.80 8.19
CA ILE A 15 5.42 -31.04 7.50
C ILE A 15 6.32 -31.13 6.27
N HIS A 16 7.35 -31.94 6.36
CA HIS A 16 8.29 -32.13 5.26
C HIS A 16 7.64 -32.87 4.09
N LEU A 17 7.70 -32.27 2.91
CA LEU A 17 7.28 -32.86 1.64
C LEU A 17 8.47 -33.39 0.85
N GLU A 18 9.66 -32.83 1.05
CA GLU A 18 10.94 -33.30 0.50
C GLU A 18 12.07 -32.97 1.47
N GLY A 19 13.11 -33.80 1.43
CA GLY A 19 14.27 -33.66 2.32
C GLY A 19 14.14 -34.45 3.60
N ALA A 20 15.26 -34.94 4.12
CA ALA A 20 15.28 -35.90 5.20
C ALA A 20 14.92 -35.28 6.54
N SER A 21 13.71 -35.50 7.00
CA SER A 21 13.48 -35.74 8.43
C SER A 21 13.54 -37.27 8.65
N ILE A 22 14.40 -37.72 9.56
CA ILE A 22 14.63 -39.15 9.85
C ILE A 22 13.34 -39.89 10.28
N SER A 23 12.30 -39.17 10.63
CA SER A 23 11.02 -39.70 11.11
C SER A 23 9.86 -39.64 10.10
N ALA A 24 10.01 -38.90 9.00
CA ALA A 24 8.93 -38.77 8.02
C ALA A 24 9.00 -39.88 6.94
N PRO A 25 7.87 -40.47 6.54
CA PRO A 25 7.85 -41.50 5.49
C PRO A 25 8.02 -40.94 4.08
N VAL A 26 8.52 -39.73 3.94
CA VAL A 26 8.69 -39.04 2.66
C VAL A 26 9.93 -39.56 1.96
N LYS A 27 9.74 -40.09 0.75
CA LYS A 27 10.80 -40.54 -0.15
C LYS A 27 11.29 -39.39 -1.04
N GLY A 28 10.36 -38.56 -1.48
CA GLY A 28 10.65 -37.39 -2.31
C GLY A 28 9.37 -36.71 -2.79
N ALA A 29 9.53 -35.51 -3.30
CA ALA A 29 8.45 -34.76 -3.94
C ALA A 29 8.84 -34.35 -5.37
N ARG A 30 7.82 -34.23 -6.23
CA ARG A 30 7.95 -33.60 -7.54
C ARG A 30 7.16 -32.34 -7.54
N TYR A 31 7.86 -31.24 -7.57
CA TYR A 31 7.30 -29.90 -7.57
C TYR A 31 8.08 -29.00 -8.54
N SER A 32 7.34 -28.17 -9.26
CA SER A 32 7.91 -27.16 -10.18
C SER A 32 7.26 -25.82 -9.87
N PRO A 33 7.89 -25.00 -9.04
CA PRO A 33 7.35 -23.68 -8.69
C PRO A 33 7.05 -22.82 -9.91
N GLY A 34 5.93 -22.07 -9.86
CA GLY A 34 5.56 -21.13 -10.90
C GLY A 34 4.93 -21.72 -12.16
N ARG A 35 4.73 -23.04 -12.23
CA ARG A 35 4.13 -23.71 -13.40
C ARG A 35 2.62 -23.98 -13.29
N GLY A 36 1.98 -23.45 -12.27
CA GLY A 36 0.55 -23.60 -12.05
C GLY A 36 -0.33 -22.67 -12.88
N VAL A 37 -1.62 -22.75 -12.62
CA VAL A 37 -2.63 -21.87 -13.24
C VAL A 37 -2.77 -20.59 -12.41
N ARG A 38 -2.48 -19.46 -13.04
CA ARG A 38 -2.62 -18.14 -12.40
C ARG A 38 -4.03 -17.61 -12.53
N ARG A 39 -4.52 -17.01 -11.47
CA ARG A 39 -5.83 -16.33 -11.43
C ARG A 39 -5.85 -15.25 -10.37
N VAL A 40 -6.88 -14.42 -10.41
CA VAL A 40 -7.20 -13.49 -9.31
C VAL A 40 -8.30 -14.14 -8.48
N ASP A 41 -8.15 -14.18 -7.17
CA ASP A 41 -9.15 -14.73 -6.27
C ASP A 41 -10.30 -13.74 -5.97
N GLU A 42 -11.28 -14.16 -5.19
CA GLU A 42 -12.45 -13.34 -4.83
C GLU A 42 -12.09 -12.09 -4.01
N LEU A 43 -10.91 -12.07 -3.40
CA LEU A 43 -10.38 -10.93 -2.66
C LEU A 43 -9.47 -10.02 -3.51
N GLY A 44 -9.36 -10.29 -4.82
CA GLY A 44 -8.53 -9.52 -5.74
C GLY A 44 -7.03 -9.82 -5.65
N ARG A 45 -6.62 -10.94 -5.01
CA ARG A 45 -5.22 -11.32 -4.87
C ARG A 45 -4.78 -12.19 -6.05
N GLU A 46 -3.56 -11.94 -6.56
CA GLU A 46 -2.94 -12.84 -7.54
C GLU A 46 -2.53 -14.14 -6.86
N VAL A 47 -3.10 -15.24 -7.32
CA VAL A 47 -2.85 -16.58 -6.80
C VAL A 47 -2.47 -17.54 -7.92
N ILE A 48 -1.74 -18.59 -7.55
CA ILE A 48 -1.35 -19.68 -8.45
C ILE A 48 -1.81 -21.01 -7.86
N GLU A 49 -2.47 -21.83 -8.68
CA GLU A 49 -2.84 -23.20 -8.33
C GLU A 49 -1.78 -24.16 -8.87
N GLU A 50 -1.16 -24.92 -7.98
CA GLU A 50 -0.06 -25.83 -8.28
C GLU A 50 -0.28 -27.23 -7.71
N GLU A 51 0.41 -28.21 -8.29
CA GLU A 51 0.37 -29.59 -7.85
C GLU A 51 1.74 -30.03 -7.33
N ILE A 52 1.73 -30.71 -6.19
CA ILE A 52 2.91 -31.32 -5.57
C ILE A 52 2.64 -32.82 -5.45
N LEU A 53 3.43 -33.62 -6.13
CA LEU A 53 3.39 -35.08 -6.00
C LEU A 53 4.36 -35.51 -4.93
N VAL A 54 3.87 -36.18 -3.87
CA VAL A 54 4.70 -36.66 -2.76
C VAL A 54 4.69 -38.19 -2.76
N GLU A 55 5.89 -38.77 -2.86
CA GLU A 55 6.12 -40.20 -2.75
C GLU A 55 6.42 -40.57 -1.30
N LEU A 56 5.61 -41.45 -0.71
CA LEU A 56 5.77 -41.93 0.65
C LEU A 56 6.24 -43.38 0.66
N ALA A 57 7.17 -43.72 1.54
CA ALA A 57 7.63 -45.09 1.77
C ALA A 57 7.88 -45.30 3.26
N GLY A 58 7.24 -46.31 3.83
CA GLY A 58 7.32 -46.61 5.26
C GLY A 58 6.28 -47.62 5.71
N THR A 59 6.12 -47.78 7.00
CA THR A 59 5.06 -48.63 7.55
C THR A 59 3.68 -48.01 7.28
N PHE A 60 2.64 -48.85 7.22
CA PHE A 60 1.26 -48.38 7.09
C PHE A 60 0.90 -47.29 8.08
N ARG A 61 1.34 -47.43 9.32
CA ARG A 61 1.08 -46.47 10.38
C ARG A 61 1.78 -45.14 10.10
N GLN A 62 3.07 -45.15 9.77
CA GLN A 62 3.83 -43.93 9.47
C GLN A 62 3.21 -43.13 8.33
N ILE A 63 2.81 -43.83 7.24
CA ILE A 63 2.17 -43.16 6.09
C ILE A 63 0.81 -42.60 6.50
N THR A 64 0.03 -43.32 7.27
CA THR A 64 -1.31 -42.88 7.71
C THR A 64 -1.23 -41.72 8.68
N ASP A 65 -0.29 -41.73 9.62
CA ASP A 65 -0.07 -40.66 10.58
C ASP A 65 0.40 -39.38 9.85
N TRP A 66 1.28 -39.51 8.87
CA TRP A 66 1.74 -38.37 8.06
C TRP A 66 0.59 -37.75 7.23
N ILE A 67 -0.23 -38.57 6.56
CA ILE A 67 -1.41 -38.11 5.82
C ILE A 67 -2.39 -37.41 6.78
N GLY A 68 -2.57 -37.96 7.96
CA GLY A 68 -3.42 -37.37 9.00
C GLY A 68 -2.94 -36.01 9.48
N ALA A 69 -1.64 -35.88 9.73
CA ALA A 69 -1.04 -34.62 10.11
C ALA A 69 -1.14 -33.56 8.99
N LEU A 70 -0.88 -33.95 7.74
CA LEU A 70 -1.05 -33.06 6.60
C LEU A 70 -2.49 -32.59 6.44
N ASN A 71 -3.47 -33.49 6.49
CA ASN A 71 -4.89 -33.13 6.41
C ASN A 71 -5.29 -32.17 7.53
N GLN A 72 -4.79 -32.37 8.75
CA GLN A 72 -5.07 -31.47 9.86
C GLN A 72 -4.57 -30.06 9.56
N VAL A 73 -3.37 -29.90 8.99
CA VAL A 73 -2.84 -28.59 8.61
C VAL A 73 -3.65 -27.99 7.44
N LEU A 74 -4.06 -28.81 6.45
CA LEU A 74 -4.85 -28.31 5.33
C LEU A 74 -6.27 -27.84 5.76
N GLU A 75 -6.88 -28.50 6.76
CA GLU A 75 -8.14 -28.00 7.32
C GLU A 75 -7.95 -26.63 8.03
N MET A 76 -6.78 -26.36 8.57
CA MET A 76 -6.47 -25.05 9.15
C MET A 76 -6.39 -23.94 8.08
N VAL A 77 -5.98 -24.25 6.85
CA VAL A 77 -6.04 -23.28 5.72
C VAL A 77 -7.50 -22.87 5.49
N LYS A 78 -8.44 -23.80 5.49
CA LYS A 78 -9.87 -23.53 5.24
C LYS A 78 -10.56 -22.82 6.41
N GLY A 79 -10.14 -23.10 7.64
CA GLY A 79 -10.66 -22.49 8.86
C GLY A 79 -9.90 -21.28 9.32
N GLY A 80 -8.90 -20.84 8.56
CA GLY A 80 -7.96 -19.80 8.92
C GLY A 80 -8.65 -18.48 9.24
N ASP A 81 -8.54 -18.04 10.47
CA ASP A 81 -8.89 -16.67 10.86
C ASP A 81 -7.79 -15.77 10.31
N TRP A 82 -8.01 -15.22 9.12
CA TRP A 82 -7.13 -14.27 8.40
C TRP A 82 -6.63 -13.11 9.27
N HIS A 83 -7.21 -13.00 10.44
CA HIS A 83 -6.85 -12.01 11.42
C HIS A 83 -5.82 -12.49 12.47
N LYS A 84 -5.31 -13.71 12.38
CA LYS A 84 -4.28 -14.22 13.31
C LYS A 84 -3.03 -14.63 12.55
N PRO A 85 -1.96 -13.79 12.55
CA PRO A 85 -0.70 -14.10 11.85
C PRO A 85 -0.14 -15.49 12.21
N ASP A 86 -0.35 -15.93 13.45
CA ASP A 86 0.13 -17.21 13.98
C ASP A 86 -0.62 -18.43 13.42
N THR A 87 -1.67 -18.22 12.60
CA THR A 87 -2.52 -19.30 12.06
C THR A 87 -2.33 -19.50 10.55
N TYR A 88 -1.40 -18.81 9.92
CA TYR A 88 -1.16 -18.97 8.50
C TYR A 88 -0.40 -20.24 8.17
N VAL A 89 -0.83 -20.87 7.08
CA VAL A 89 -0.13 -22.00 6.48
C VAL A 89 0.70 -21.50 5.30
N THR A 90 1.98 -21.83 5.28
CA THR A 90 2.91 -21.45 4.22
C THR A 90 3.53 -22.65 3.55
N LEU A 91 3.73 -22.57 2.25
CA LEU A 91 4.63 -23.45 1.53
C LEU A 91 6.02 -22.86 1.59
N ARG A 92 7.02 -23.64 1.98
CA ARG A 92 8.41 -23.19 2.14
C ARG A 92 9.36 -24.01 1.31
N ILE A 93 10.37 -23.32 0.74
CA ILE A 93 11.48 -23.93 0.02
C ILE A 93 12.79 -23.41 0.60
N GLU A 94 13.67 -24.31 1.00
CA GLU A 94 15.05 -24.00 1.34
C GLU A 94 15.95 -24.37 0.17
N GLU A 95 16.65 -23.39 -0.39
CA GLU A 95 17.67 -23.62 -1.42
C GLU A 95 19.01 -23.98 -0.75
N PRO A 96 19.65 -25.09 -1.17
CA PRO A 96 20.87 -25.58 -0.50
C PRO A 96 22.09 -24.70 -0.72
N ASP A 97 22.10 -23.84 -1.73
CA ASP A 97 23.26 -23.09 -2.18
C ASP A 97 23.23 -21.59 -1.81
N GLU A 98 22.16 -21.11 -1.20
CA GLU A 98 22.14 -19.73 -0.66
C GLU A 98 22.92 -19.68 0.66
N ALA A 99 23.98 -18.87 0.70
CA ALA A 99 24.83 -18.68 1.89
C ALA A 99 24.07 -18.12 3.11
N SER A 100 22.87 -17.64 2.92
CA SER A 100 22.00 -17.10 3.96
C SER A 100 21.13 -18.15 4.66
N GLY A 101 20.88 -19.30 4.02
CA GLY A 101 20.07 -20.37 4.59
C GLY A 101 18.61 -20.00 4.90
N TYR A 102 18.13 -18.93 4.32
CA TYR A 102 16.78 -18.43 4.61
C TYR A 102 15.76 -19.07 3.68
N PRO A 103 14.68 -19.66 4.22
CA PRO A 103 13.66 -20.26 3.41
C PRO A 103 12.80 -19.21 2.73
N TRP A 104 12.53 -19.44 1.45
CA TRP A 104 11.47 -18.75 0.75
C TRP A 104 10.13 -19.34 1.13
N PHE A 105 9.13 -18.51 1.37
CA PHE A 105 7.78 -18.95 1.68
C PHE A 105 6.73 -18.29 0.80
N SER A 106 5.63 -18.97 0.61
CA SER A 106 4.43 -18.43 -0.02
C SER A 106 3.21 -18.84 0.79
N TRP A 107 2.27 -17.94 0.99
CA TRP A 107 1.04 -18.15 1.75
C TRP A 107 0.09 -19.04 0.97
N ILE A 108 -0.37 -20.13 1.60
CA ILE A 108 -1.38 -21.02 1.06
C ILE A 108 -2.76 -20.45 1.41
N VAL A 109 -3.56 -20.19 0.39
CA VAL A 109 -4.93 -19.64 0.52
C VAL A 109 -6.00 -20.70 0.43
N ASP A 110 -5.71 -21.81 -0.23
CA ASP A 110 -6.54 -23.03 -0.28
C ASP A 110 -5.68 -24.24 -0.60
N ALA A 111 -6.07 -25.42 -0.13
CA ALA A 111 -5.37 -26.66 -0.43
C ALA A 111 -6.25 -27.88 -0.23
N TRP A 112 -5.97 -28.93 -1.00
CA TRP A 112 -6.61 -30.22 -0.86
C TRP A 112 -5.70 -31.37 -1.25
N LEU A 113 -5.95 -32.52 -0.65
CA LEU A 113 -5.19 -33.72 -0.84
C LEU A 113 -5.99 -34.73 -1.65
N THR A 114 -5.36 -35.33 -2.65
CA THR A 114 -5.89 -36.43 -3.42
C THR A 114 -5.00 -37.67 -3.25
N LEU A 115 -5.56 -38.78 -2.88
CA LEU A 115 -4.85 -40.06 -2.82
C LEU A 115 -5.02 -40.80 -4.15
N ASP A 116 -3.92 -41.35 -4.66
CA ASP A 116 -3.97 -42.17 -5.86
C ASP A 116 -4.81 -43.41 -5.68
N VAL A 117 -5.32 -43.95 -6.79
CA VAL A 117 -6.13 -45.18 -6.84
C VAL A 117 -5.36 -46.33 -6.20
N GLY A 118 -5.97 -46.99 -5.25
CA GLY A 118 -5.31 -48.07 -4.50
C GLY A 118 -4.86 -47.72 -3.08
N GLY A 119 -5.11 -46.50 -2.60
CA GLY A 119 -4.58 -45.90 -1.37
C GLY A 119 -4.37 -46.83 -0.15
N VAL A 120 -5.37 -47.61 0.28
CA VAL A 120 -5.20 -48.51 1.43
C VAL A 120 -4.31 -49.71 1.11
N ALA A 121 -4.45 -50.29 -0.08
CA ALA A 121 -3.64 -51.43 -0.51
C ALA A 121 -2.17 -51.02 -0.72
N GLN A 122 -1.93 -49.88 -1.33
CA GLN A 122 -0.57 -49.32 -1.51
C GLN A 122 0.09 -49.05 -0.16
N ARG A 123 -0.65 -48.46 0.79
CA ARG A 123 -0.14 -48.21 2.15
C ARG A 123 0.21 -49.51 2.88
N ALA A 124 -0.60 -50.56 2.69
CA ALA A 124 -0.31 -51.87 3.24
C ALA A 124 1.00 -52.47 2.68
N LEU A 125 1.35 -52.11 1.45
CA LEU A 125 2.63 -52.48 0.83
C LEU A 125 3.78 -51.53 1.20
N GLY A 126 3.53 -50.58 2.06
CA GLY A 126 4.54 -49.61 2.51
C GLY A 126 4.89 -48.52 1.51
N GLN A 127 4.02 -48.24 0.54
CA GLN A 127 4.19 -47.18 -0.47
C GLN A 127 2.86 -46.46 -0.70
N GLN A 128 2.95 -45.16 -0.97
CA GLN A 128 1.80 -44.33 -1.35
C GLN A 128 2.28 -43.11 -2.15
N VAL A 129 1.57 -42.80 -3.22
CA VAL A 129 1.70 -41.49 -3.89
C VAL A 129 0.51 -40.63 -3.50
N VAL A 130 0.81 -39.39 -3.18
CA VAL A 130 -0.16 -38.39 -2.72
C VAL A 130 -0.03 -37.16 -3.62
N THR A 131 -1.13 -36.69 -4.16
CA THR A 131 -1.17 -35.42 -4.90
C THR A 131 -1.73 -34.33 -3.98
N LEU A 132 -0.90 -33.37 -3.67
CA LEU A 132 -1.28 -32.17 -2.94
C LEU A 132 -1.49 -31.04 -3.95
N LYS A 133 -2.71 -30.51 -4.00
CA LYS A 133 -3.01 -29.30 -4.74
C LYS A 133 -3.02 -28.13 -3.78
N VAL A 134 -2.29 -27.07 -4.13
CA VAL A 134 -2.19 -25.85 -3.34
C VAL A 134 -2.56 -24.64 -4.20
N VAL A 135 -3.35 -23.76 -3.65
CA VAL A 135 -3.56 -22.42 -4.16
C VAL A 135 -2.79 -21.49 -3.23
N ARG A 136 -1.77 -20.83 -3.75
CA ARG A 136 -0.93 -19.93 -2.97
C ARG A 136 -0.85 -18.56 -3.63
N LEU A 137 -0.35 -17.55 -2.92
CA LEU A 137 -0.04 -16.27 -3.53
C LEU A 137 0.99 -16.45 -4.65
N ASP A 138 0.82 -15.76 -5.80
CA ASP A 138 1.75 -15.86 -6.96
C ASP A 138 3.04 -15.06 -6.71
N ARG A 139 3.60 -15.25 -5.51
CA ARG A 139 4.90 -14.71 -5.13
C ARG A 139 5.53 -15.57 -4.05
N TRP A 140 6.84 -15.51 -3.98
CA TRP A 140 7.64 -16.04 -2.89
C TRP A 140 8.22 -14.88 -2.09
N GLU A 141 8.14 -14.99 -0.79
CA GLU A 141 8.65 -14.01 0.16
C GLU A 141 9.81 -14.59 0.95
N ASP A 142 10.82 -13.77 1.19
CA ASP A 142 11.94 -14.13 2.06
C ASP A 142 11.47 -14.12 3.52
N GLN A 143 11.94 -15.06 4.31
CA GLN A 143 11.65 -15.11 5.74
C GLN A 143 12.25 -13.92 6.48
N ASP A 144 13.37 -13.38 6.00
CA ASP A 144 13.99 -12.22 6.60
C ASP A 144 13.28 -10.94 6.19
N THR A 145 12.73 -10.28 7.18
CA THR A 145 12.14 -8.97 7.00
C THR A 145 13.22 -7.90 6.85
N VAL A 146 13.09 -7.07 5.83
CA VAL A 146 13.92 -5.89 5.67
C VAL A 146 13.22 -4.69 6.30
N THR A 147 13.85 -4.11 7.32
CA THR A 147 13.33 -2.90 7.96
C THR A 147 13.98 -1.67 7.35
N GLN A 148 13.16 -0.77 6.83
CA GLN A 148 13.59 0.53 6.34
C GLN A 148 13.15 1.63 7.31
N ASN A 149 14.12 2.17 8.04
CA ASN A 149 13.90 3.27 8.98
C ASN A 149 14.32 4.60 8.40
N VAL A 150 14.82 4.61 7.16
CA VAL A 150 15.47 5.76 6.55
C VAL A 150 14.60 6.29 5.44
N ILE A 151 13.94 7.40 5.70
CA ILE A 151 13.24 8.19 4.70
C ILE A 151 14.11 9.40 4.41
N TYR A 152 14.50 9.58 3.15
CA TYR A 152 15.26 10.75 2.72
C TYR A 152 14.30 11.91 2.46
N PHE A 153 14.66 13.08 2.96
CA PHE A 153 13.91 14.31 2.73
C PHE A 153 14.28 14.99 1.41
N PRO A 154 13.38 15.85 0.90
CA PRO A 154 13.55 16.51 -0.38
C PRO A 154 14.78 17.39 -0.52
N ASP A 155 15.26 17.97 0.57
CA ASP A 155 16.38 18.91 0.58
C ASP A 155 17.76 18.27 0.39
N GLY A 156 17.81 16.95 0.29
CA GLY A 156 19.09 16.24 0.14
C GLY A 156 20.00 16.30 1.35
N THR A 157 19.59 16.91 2.46
CA THR A 157 20.40 17.06 3.67
C THR A 157 20.56 15.80 4.47
N GLY A 158 20.52 14.65 3.81
CA GLY A 158 20.87 13.39 4.41
C GLY A 158 19.73 12.73 5.17
N ASN A 159 20.10 11.66 5.74
CA ASN A 159 19.33 10.82 6.61
C ASN A 159 18.70 11.64 7.75
N GLN A 160 17.49 12.10 7.60
CA GLN A 160 16.82 12.71 8.75
C GLN A 160 16.48 11.62 9.74
N SER A 161 17.48 11.32 10.46
CA SER A 161 17.48 10.51 11.66
C SER A 161 17.10 9.05 11.53
N VAL A 162 17.75 8.31 12.32
CA VAL A 162 17.49 6.98 12.85
C VAL A 162 16.00 6.74 13.21
N GLN A 163 15.09 7.71 13.06
CA GLN A 163 13.72 7.63 13.55
C GLN A 163 12.62 7.77 12.49
N GLY A 164 12.95 8.07 11.22
CA GLY A 164 12.00 8.09 10.10
C GLY A 164 10.66 8.74 10.42
N TYR A 165 10.59 10.07 10.52
CA TYR A 165 9.33 10.76 10.70
C TYR A 165 8.99 11.64 9.50
N LEU A 166 7.70 11.79 9.22
CA LEU A 166 7.13 12.78 8.33
C LEU A 166 6.27 13.74 9.15
N TYR A 167 6.14 14.97 8.67
CA TYR A 167 5.13 15.85 9.23
C TYR A 167 3.74 15.43 8.77
N ASN A 168 2.73 15.75 9.56
CA ASN A 168 1.36 15.34 9.28
C ASN A 168 0.74 16.07 8.08
N HIS A 169 1.38 17.11 7.58
CA HIS A 169 0.99 17.85 6.39
C HIS A 169 2.15 18.68 5.86
N TYR A 170 1.96 19.27 4.67
CA TYR A 170 2.93 20.18 4.08
C TYR A 170 2.83 21.59 4.69
N ASP A 171 3.98 22.17 5.04
CA ASP A 171 4.11 23.56 5.47
C ASP A 171 5.43 24.16 4.91
N SER A 172 5.28 24.96 3.86
CA SER A 172 6.44 25.58 3.21
C SER A 172 7.14 26.63 4.07
N THR A 173 6.42 27.29 4.98
CA THR A 173 6.97 28.35 5.83
C THR A 173 7.90 27.79 6.89
N ALA A 174 7.54 26.66 7.45
CA ALA A 174 8.33 25.98 8.48
C ALA A 174 9.35 24.98 7.88
N GLY A 175 9.37 24.80 6.56
CA GLY A 175 10.21 23.78 5.91
C GLY A 175 9.75 22.34 6.23
N HIS A 176 8.52 22.17 6.65
CA HIS A 176 7.97 20.87 6.99
C HIS A 176 7.52 20.13 5.73
N THR A 177 7.91 18.89 5.58
CA THR A 177 7.46 18.04 4.47
C THR A 177 6.67 16.84 4.99
N ASN A 178 5.58 16.54 4.30
CA ASN A 178 4.73 15.40 4.58
C ASN A 178 5.01 14.22 3.64
N TRP A 179 6.18 14.18 3.03
CA TRP A 179 6.60 13.10 2.16
C TRP A 179 8.11 12.84 2.24
N GLY A 180 8.50 11.65 1.90
CA GLY A 180 9.89 11.21 1.89
C GLY A 180 10.12 10.11 0.87
N VAL A 181 11.37 9.71 0.69
CA VAL A 181 11.78 8.73 -0.32
C VAL A 181 12.54 7.57 0.33
N LEU A 182 12.10 6.36 0.04
CA LEU A 182 12.88 5.15 0.22
C LEU A 182 13.68 4.91 -1.05
N LYS A 183 15.00 4.93 -0.93
CA LYS A 183 15.90 4.85 -2.11
C LYS A 183 15.88 3.47 -2.75
N ALA A 184 15.97 3.43 -4.08
CA ALA A 184 16.03 2.22 -4.88
C ALA A 184 17.05 1.19 -4.38
N ALA A 185 18.22 1.64 -3.96
CA ALA A 185 19.28 0.77 -3.44
C ALA A 185 18.90 0.04 -2.13
N THR A 186 17.87 0.49 -1.42
CA THR A 186 17.43 -0.10 -0.15
C THR A 186 16.29 -1.09 -0.33
N ILE A 187 15.61 -1.09 -1.48
CA ILE A 187 14.48 -1.98 -1.76
C ILE A 187 14.99 -3.12 -2.65
N GLN A 188 15.01 -4.31 -2.07
CA GLN A 188 15.52 -5.54 -2.70
C GLN A 188 14.38 -6.45 -3.14
N GLY A 189 14.65 -7.30 -4.14
CA GLY A 189 13.69 -8.26 -4.69
C GLY A 189 13.52 -8.08 -6.20
N ASP A 190 12.64 -8.88 -6.80
CA ASP A 190 12.33 -8.85 -8.24
C ASP A 190 10.90 -8.35 -8.51
N LEU A 191 10.06 -8.38 -7.50
CA LEU A 191 8.66 -7.96 -7.57
C LEU A 191 8.36 -6.87 -6.56
N PRO A 192 7.35 -6.02 -6.82
CA PRO A 192 6.80 -5.14 -5.80
C PRO A 192 6.41 -5.94 -4.55
N ALA A 193 6.97 -5.54 -3.42
CA ALA A 193 6.77 -6.20 -2.15
C ALA A 193 5.69 -5.50 -1.32
N PRO A 194 4.74 -6.25 -0.73
CA PRO A 194 3.78 -5.65 0.19
C PRO A 194 4.50 -5.07 1.41
N ALA A 195 4.16 -3.84 1.75
CA ALA A 195 4.74 -3.16 2.87
C ALA A 195 3.92 -3.37 4.15
N TYR A 196 4.63 -3.61 5.23
CA TYR A 196 4.14 -3.49 6.58
C TYR A 196 4.49 -2.09 7.07
N VAL A 197 3.50 -1.21 7.18
CA VAL A 197 3.72 0.19 7.53
C VAL A 197 3.25 0.43 8.96
N ARG A 198 4.16 0.91 9.80
CA ARG A 198 3.89 1.24 11.20
C ARG A 198 3.87 2.74 11.38
N PHE A 199 2.80 3.24 11.97
CA PHE A 199 2.62 4.66 12.29
C PHE A 199 2.68 4.82 13.82
N GLY A 200 3.66 5.57 14.30
CA GLY A 200 3.79 5.92 15.71
C GLY A 200 3.52 7.39 15.96
N TRP A 201 3.35 7.75 17.21
CA TRP A 201 3.15 9.09 17.74
C TRP A 201 1.92 9.84 17.19
N ALA A 202 1.07 10.29 18.09
CA ALA A 202 -0.04 11.23 17.86
C ALA A 202 -0.95 10.97 16.65
N VAL A 203 -0.95 9.75 16.08
CA VAL A 203 -1.88 9.40 15.00
C VAL A 203 -3.28 9.27 15.59
N MET A 204 -4.13 10.23 15.29
CA MET A 204 -5.53 10.27 15.70
C MET A 204 -6.40 10.68 14.51
N GLY A 205 -7.65 10.21 14.48
CA GLY A 205 -8.59 10.56 13.42
C GLY A 205 -8.32 9.82 12.11
N ASP A 206 -8.24 10.54 11.01
CA ASP A 206 -7.98 9.97 9.68
C ASP A 206 -6.52 10.11 9.29
N LEU A 207 -5.94 9.01 8.79
CA LEU A 207 -4.60 8.95 8.26
C LEU A 207 -4.65 8.57 6.77
N PHE A 208 -3.95 9.33 5.94
CA PHE A 208 -3.83 9.10 4.52
C PHE A 208 -2.37 8.79 4.18
N LEU A 209 -2.15 7.72 3.44
CA LEU A 209 -0.82 7.30 2.99
C LEU A 209 -0.85 7.05 1.49
N GLY A 210 0.01 7.72 0.75
CA GLY A 210 0.27 7.46 -0.66
C GLY A 210 1.66 6.86 -0.86
N CYS A 211 1.79 5.93 -1.81
CA CYS A 211 3.07 5.40 -2.25
C CYS A 211 3.17 5.50 -3.77
N GLY A 212 4.18 6.21 -4.24
CA GLY A 212 4.50 6.31 -5.66
C GLY A 212 5.84 5.71 -5.99
N TRP A 213 5.98 5.14 -7.19
CA TRP A 213 7.23 4.62 -7.70
C TRP A 213 7.90 5.62 -8.62
N SER A 214 9.19 5.84 -8.48
CA SER A 214 9.95 6.72 -9.37
C SER A 214 10.95 5.92 -10.20
N ASP A 215 10.96 6.16 -11.50
CA ASP A 215 11.95 5.58 -12.41
C ASP A 215 13.21 6.44 -12.53
N LEU A 216 13.20 7.62 -11.91
CA LEU A 216 14.32 8.54 -11.95
C LEU A 216 15.30 8.26 -10.82
N VAL A 217 16.54 8.00 -11.17
CA VAL A 217 17.66 8.04 -10.24
C VAL A 217 17.96 9.52 -10.00
N TYR A 218 17.62 10.04 -8.83
CA TYR A 218 17.84 11.44 -8.51
C TYR A 218 19.26 11.69 -8.02
N PRO A 219 20.09 12.42 -8.75
CA PRO A 219 21.32 12.94 -8.18
C PRO A 219 20.96 14.09 -7.25
N ALA A 220 21.20 13.95 -5.96
CA ALA A 220 21.22 14.99 -4.92
C ALA A 220 19.97 15.87 -4.71
N SER A 221 19.12 16.10 -5.70
CA SER A 221 17.87 16.86 -5.55
C SER A 221 16.67 15.95 -5.65
N ILE A 222 15.98 15.74 -4.56
CA ILE A 222 14.76 14.94 -4.50
C ILE A 222 13.64 15.72 -5.20
N PRO A 223 12.90 15.12 -6.13
CA PRO A 223 11.78 15.80 -6.76
C PRO A 223 10.72 16.12 -5.73
N MET A 224 10.31 17.36 -5.71
CA MET A 224 9.19 17.76 -4.89
C MET A 224 7.92 17.16 -5.45
N LEU A 225 7.10 16.58 -4.59
CA LEU A 225 5.72 16.32 -4.96
C LEU A 225 5.08 17.63 -5.38
N PRO A 226 4.33 17.67 -6.48
CA PRO A 226 3.69 18.90 -6.92
C PRO A 226 2.74 19.38 -5.84
N THR A 227 3.04 20.51 -5.25
CA THR A 227 2.20 21.17 -4.25
C THR A 227 1.70 22.47 -4.83
N LEU A 228 0.39 22.62 -4.88
CA LEU A 228 -0.26 23.82 -5.37
C LEU A 228 -0.73 24.63 -4.14
N GLN A 229 -0.02 25.72 -3.89
CA GLN A 229 -0.35 26.65 -2.82
C GLN A 229 -1.40 27.65 -3.26
N ASP A 230 -1.99 28.36 -2.31
CA ASP A 230 -3.02 29.36 -2.54
C ASP A 230 -2.61 30.45 -3.54
N SER A 231 -1.35 30.89 -3.50
CA SER A 231 -0.82 31.98 -4.36
C SER A 231 -0.82 31.64 -5.85
N VAL A 232 -0.75 30.37 -6.22
CA VAL A 232 -0.71 29.94 -7.64
C VAL A 232 -2.08 29.72 -8.26
N TRP A 233 -3.15 29.79 -7.46
CA TRP A 233 -4.50 29.56 -7.94
C TRP A 233 -5.10 30.82 -8.58
N ALA A 234 -5.63 30.69 -9.78
CA ALA A 234 -6.46 31.69 -10.42
C ALA A 234 -7.95 31.34 -10.24
N ALA A 235 -8.78 32.36 -10.05
CA ALA A 235 -10.22 32.18 -9.99
C ALA A 235 -10.80 31.92 -11.38
N GLY A 236 -11.82 31.05 -11.44
CA GLY A 236 -12.63 30.84 -12.64
C GLY A 236 -13.54 32.04 -12.96
N THR A 237 -14.18 32.00 -14.12
CA THR A 237 -15.10 33.05 -14.54
C THR A 237 -16.31 33.13 -13.60
N GLY A 238 -16.59 34.34 -13.08
CA GLY A 238 -17.69 34.56 -12.12
C GLY A 238 -17.39 34.09 -10.69
N VAL A 239 -16.14 33.76 -10.40
CA VAL A 239 -15.66 33.40 -9.08
C VAL A 239 -14.78 34.52 -8.53
N THR A 240 -15.01 34.86 -7.27
CA THR A 240 -14.17 35.83 -6.57
C THR A 240 -13.14 35.08 -5.71
N LYS A 241 -11.86 35.40 -5.89
CA LYS A 241 -10.77 34.93 -5.02
C LYS A 241 -10.34 36.05 -4.07
N VAL A 242 -10.22 35.69 -2.80
CA VAL A 242 -9.61 36.55 -1.77
C VAL A 242 -8.56 35.73 -1.03
N THR A 243 -7.34 36.23 -0.94
CA THR A 243 -6.31 35.65 -0.09
C THR A 243 -6.44 36.21 1.31
N THR A 244 -6.53 35.34 2.29
CA THR A 244 -6.76 35.70 3.70
C THR A 244 -5.64 35.16 4.57
N ALA A 245 -5.03 36.02 5.37
CA ALA A 245 -4.04 35.59 6.35
C ALA A 245 -4.67 34.64 7.38
N ALA A 246 -4.04 33.49 7.62
CA ALA A 246 -4.51 32.51 8.57
C ALA A 246 -3.31 31.82 9.23
N ALA A 247 -3.12 32.01 10.51
CA ALA A 247 -1.99 31.49 11.27
C ALA A 247 -1.90 29.95 11.28
N THR A 248 -2.98 29.27 10.92
CA THR A 248 -3.04 27.80 10.85
C THR A 248 -2.88 27.25 9.45
N ALA A 249 -2.71 28.11 8.44
CA ALA A 249 -2.52 27.68 7.05
C ALA A 249 -1.07 27.38 6.74
N ALA A 250 -0.83 26.45 5.86
CA ALA A 250 0.49 26.20 5.28
C ALA A 250 0.92 27.46 4.48
N GLY A 251 2.00 28.08 4.86
CA GLY A 251 2.39 29.36 4.26
C GLY A 251 1.70 30.60 4.86
N GLY A 252 0.86 30.43 5.89
CA GLY A 252 0.22 31.53 6.61
C GLY A 252 -0.98 32.19 5.93
N GLU A 253 -1.44 31.64 4.81
CA GLU A 253 -2.51 32.19 3.99
C GLU A 253 -3.39 31.10 3.39
N TRP A 254 -4.68 31.39 3.14
CA TRP A 254 -5.59 30.55 2.35
C TRP A 254 -6.14 31.33 1.16
N ALA A 255 -6.44 30.62 0.08
CA ALA A 255 -7.23 31.17 -1.00
C ALA A 255 -8.71 30.86 -0.79
N SER A 256 -9.51 31.91 -0.55
CA SER A 256 -10.97 31.80 -0.44
C SER A 256 -11.61 32.06 -1.80
N PHE A 257 -12.39 31.10 -2.28
CA PHE A 257 -13.14 31.16 -3.54
C PHE A 257 -14.62 31.23 -3.25
N THR A 258 -15.28 32.24 -3.80
CA THR A 258 -16.73 32.46 -3.64
C THR A 258 -17.39 32.55 -5.01
N TRP A 259 -18.48 31.84 -5.22
CA TRP A 259 -19.29 31.87 -6.43
C TRP A 259 -20.79 31.81 -6.10
N ALA A 260 -21.63 32.32 -7.01
CA ALA A 260 -23.07 32.37 -6.82
C ALA A 260 -23.84 31.35 -7.68
N ALA A 261 -23.19 30.76 -8.67
CA ALA A 261 -23.86 29.85 -9.59
C ALA A 261 -24.26 28.51 -8.94
N THR A 262 -25.41 28.00 -9.32
CA THR A 262 -25.94 26.69 -8.87
C THR A 262 -25.64 25.55 -9.82
N VAL A 263 -24.84 25.81 -10.85
CA VAL A 263 -24.42 24.86 -11.87
C VAL A 263 -22.95 24.54 -11.73
N GLU A 264 -22.48 23.54 -12.47
CA GLU A 264 -21.05 23.25 -12.56
C GLU A 264 -20.26 24.52 -12.92
N THR A 265 -19.33 24.89 -12.05
CA THR A 265 -18.56 26.13 -12.16
C THR A 265 -17.08 25.81 -11.97
N GLU A 266 -16.24 26.31 -12.90
CA GLU A 266 -14.80 26.33 -12.65
C GLU A 266 -14.52 27.26 -11.49
N ILE A 267 -14.06 26.71 -10.36
CA ILE A 267 -13.80 27.47 -9.14
C ILE A 267 -12.39 28.05 -9.17
N ALA A 268 -11.43 27.17 -9.45
CA ALA A 268 -10.02 27.50 -9.36
C ALA A 268 -9.20 26.73 -10.37
N ARG A 269 -8.17 27.38 -10.90
CA ARG A 269 -7.24 26.82 -11.87
C ARG A 269 -5.80 27.10 -11.43
N ALA A 270 -4.93 26.10 -11.54
CA ALA A 270 -3.50 26.26 -11.27
C ALA A 270 -2.68 25.54 -12.34
N VAL A 271 -1.57 26.18 -12.74
CA VAL A 271 -0.60 25.59 -13.66
C VAL A 271 0.16 24.48 -12.95
N LEU A 272 0.19 23.29 -13.53
CA LEU A 272 0.99 22.19 -13.02
C LEU A 272 2.46 22.37 -13.37
N PRO A 273 3.39 22.04 -12.44
CA PRO A 273 4.81 22.09 -12.74
C PRO A 273 5.19 21.15 -13.89
N ALA A 274 6.01 21.61 -14.82
CA ALA A 274 6.45 20.80 -15.97
C ALA A 274 7.14 19.49 -15.56
N THR A 275 7.85 19.52 -14.43
CA THR A 275 8.51 18.32 -13.86
C THR A 275 7.55 17.18 -13.55
N LEU A 276 6.27 17.48 -13.31
CA LEU A 276 5.26 16.47 -13.03
C LEU A 276 4.94 15.58 -14.22
N TYR A 277 4.87 16.15 -15.42
CA TYR A 277 4.39 15.41 -16.60
C TYR A 277 5.48 15.04 -17.60
N VAL A 278 6.64 15.67 -17.54
CA VAL A 278 7.79 15.29 -18.37
C VAL A 278 8.44 13.98 -17.90
N ALA A 279 8.39 13.72 -16.59
CA ALA A 279 9.06 12.57 -15.98
C ALA A 279 8.10 11.41 -15.63
N SER A 280 6.80 11.55 -15.83
CA SER A 280 5.82 10.57 -15.33
C SER A 280 4.63 10.41 -16.24
N HIS A 281 4.82 9.71 -17.36
CA HIS A 281 3.74 9.44 -18.32
C HIS A 281 2.74 8.40 -17.80
N GLY A 282 1.44 8.70 -17.94
CA GLY A 282 0.35 7.76 -17.61
C GLY A 282 0.25 7.38 -16.14
N ARG A 283 0.88 8.12 -15.22
CA ARG A 283 0.89 7.79 -13.79
C ARG A 283 -0.40 8.18 -13.08
N PRO A 284 -0.88 7.32 -12.19
CA PRO A 284 -1.98 7.66 -11.30
C PRO A 284 -1.51 8.64 -10.22
N MET A 285 -2.20 9.78 -10.12
CA MET A 285 -1.92 10.83 -9.16
C MET A 285 -3.16 11.08 -8.30
N LYS A 286 -3.04 10.88 -7.00
CA LYS A 286 -4.09 11.20 -6.03
C LYS A 286 -4.06 12.68 -5.71
N ILE A 287 -5.21 13.34 -5.74
CA ILE A 287 -5.32 14.75 -5.36
C ILE A 287 -5.64 14.83 -3.88
N MET A 288 -4.71 15.36 -3.12
CA MET A 288 -4.82 15.55 -1.68
C MET A 288 -4.60 17.00 -1.32
N GLY A 289 -5.30 17.50 -0.33
CA GLY A 289 -5.08 18.85 0.12
C GLY A 289 -5.86 19.19 1.39
N ARG A 290 -5.66 20.40 1.85
CA ARG A 290 -6.43 20.98 2.94
C ARG A 290 -7.40 22.00 2.38
N LEU A 291 -8.67 21.82 2.72
CA LEU A 291 -9.72 22.78 2.42
C LEU A 291 -10.53 23.06 3.68
N HIS A 292 -11.23 24.16 3.68
CA HIS A 292 -12.25 24.43 4.67
C HIS A 292 -13.51 24.86 3.93
N THR A 293 -14.56 24.05 4.03
CA THR A 293 -15.89 24.39 3.54
C THR A 293 -16.61 25.17 4.62
N GLY A 294 -16.92 26.43 4.39
CA GLY A 294 -17.66 27.25 5.35
C GLY A 294 -19.04 26.67 5.73
N THR A 295 -20.10 27.45 5.69
CA THR A 295 -21.47 27.04 6.05
C THR A 295 -22.23 26.33 4.92
N VAL A 296 -21.56 25.76 3.95
CA VAL A 296 -22.17 25.12 2.76
C VAL A 296 -22.85 23.82 3.15
N VAL A 297 -24.13 23.67 2.84
CA VAL A 297 -24.91 22.48 3.21
C VAL A 297 -24.50 21.24 2.43
N ALA A 298 -24.23 21.40 1.13
CA ALA A 298 -23.74 20.34 0.25
C ALA A 298 -22.92 20.97 -0.88
N LEU A 299 -21.68 20.56 -1.01
CA LEU A 299 -20.76 21.01 -2.04
C LEU A 299 -20.18 19.78 -2.74
N TRP A 300 -20.40 19.69 -4.03
CA TRP A 300 -19.76 18.68 -4.86
C TRP A 300 -18.51 19.28 -5.49
N LEU A 301 -17.38 18.60 -5.36
CA LEU A 301 -16.10 18.97 -6.00
C LEU A 301 -15.64 17.87 -6.93
N LYS A 302 -15.04 18.27 -8.04
CA LYS A 302 -14.24 17.41 -8.91
C LYS A 302 -13.03 18.17 -9.43
N ALA A 303 -12.05 17.44 -9.92
CA ALA A 303 -10.89 18.01 -10.56
C ALA A 303 -10.73 17.51 -12.00
N ARG A 304 -10.18 18.37 -12.86
CA ARG A 304 -9.75 18.04 -14.22
C ARG A 304 -8.30 18.41 -14.40
N VAL A 305 -7.56 17.57 -15.08
CA VAL A 305 -6.28 17.91 -15.69
C VAL A 305 -6.58 18.29 -17.14
N VAL A 306 -6.25 19.50 -17.53
CA VAL A 306 -6.55 20.03 -18.87
C VAL A 306 -5.28 20.54 -19.54
N ILE A 307 -5.30 20.63 -20.87
CA ILE A 307 -4.25 21.30 -21.63
C ILE A 307 -4.32 22.80 -21.32
N GLY A 308 -3.20 23.39 -20.92
CA GLY A 308 -3.09 24.75 -20.40
C GLY A 308 -3.71 25.80 -21.32
N GLY A 309 -4.51 26.68 -20.74
CA GLY A 309 -5.24 27.71 -21.45
C GLY A 309 -6.39 27.22 -22.32
N THR A 310 -6.73 25.93 -22.24
CA THR A 310 -7.84 25.31 -23.01
C THR A 310 -8.84 24.62 -22.09
N SER A 311 -9.92 24.07 -22.68
CA SER A 311 -10.88 23.19 -22.01
C SER A 311 -10.70 21.71 -22.36
N VAL A 312 -9.62 21.36 -23.07
CA VAL A 312 -9.36 19.98 -23.48
C VAL A 312 -8.94 19.17 -22.26
N VAL A 313 -9.79 18.21 -21.88
CA VAL A 313 -9.62 17.36 -20.69
C VAL A 313 -8.67 16.20 -21.02
N VAL A 314 -7.62 16.05 -20.21
CA VAL A 314 -6.69 14.93 -20.24
C VAL A 314 -7.16 13.84 -19.27
N SER A 315 -7.57 14.24 -18.07
CA SER A 315 -8.08 13.34 -17.04
C SER A 315 -9.07 14.09 -16.14
N GLU A 316 -10.06 13.38 -15.61
CA GLU A 316 -11.10 13.95 -14.75
C GLU A 316 -11.42 12.99 -13.60
N THR A 317 -11.73 13.54 -12.41
CA THR A 317 -12.24 12.76 -11.29
C THR A 317 -13.76 12.68 -11.32
N GLU A 318 -14.33 11.77 -10.58
CA GLU A 318 -15.73 11.80 -10.21
C GLU A 318 -16.04 12.94 -9.24
N TRP A 319 -17.35 13.26 -9.12
CA TRP A 319 -17.83 14.21 -8.13
C TRP A 319 -17.80 13.64 -6.72
N ILE A 320 -17.19 14.37 -5.79
CA ILE A 320 -17.17 14.03 -4.38
C ILE A 320 -17.98 15.06 -3.58
N LEU A 321 -18.85 14.56 -2.73
CA LEU A 321 -19.67 15.39 -1.84
C LEU A 321 -18.89 15.81 -0.60
N TYR A 322 -18.83 17.11 -0.36
CA TYR A 322 -18.32 17.73 0.86
C TYR A 322 -19.45 18.41 1.64
N THR A 323 -19.36 18.34 2.95
CA THR A 323 -20.32 18.95 3.85
C THR A 323 -19.68 20.11 4.61
N SER A 324 -20.49 20.89 5.31
CA SER A 324 -19.98 21.94 6.19
C SER A 324 -18.95 21.41 7.19
N GLY A 325 -17.84 22.12 7.32
CA GLY A 325 -16.75 21.75 8.21
C GLY A 325 -15.78 20.68 7.66
N SER A 326 -15.90 20.29 6.39
CA SER A 326 -14.89 19.43 5.75
C SER A 326 -13.55 20.15 5.69
N VAL A 327 -12.48 19.46 6.07
CA VAL A 327 -11.11 20.01 6.17
C VAL A 327 -10.10 19.31 5.27
N VAL A 328 -10.45 18.19 4.67
CA VAL A 328 -9.59 17.42 3.76
C VAL A 328 -10.15 17.47 2.36
N LEU A 329 -9.32 17.86 1.39
CA LEU A 329 -9.57 17.63 -0.03
C LEU A 329 -9.01 16.25 -0.36
N ASP A 330 -9.90 15.28 -0.55
CA ASP A 330 -9.60 13.89 -0.92
C ASP A 330 -10.36 13.57 -2.21
N LEU A 331 -9.79 13.92 -3.36
CA LEU A 331 -10.39 13.63 -4.66
C LEU A 331 -9.82 12.34 -5.26
N PRO A 332 -10.57 11.64 -6.11
CA PRO A 332 -10.13 10.46 -6.82
C PRO A 332 -8.84 10.68 -7.63
N VAL A 333 -8.31 9.59 -8.16
CA VAL A 333 -7.08 9.59 -8.96
C VAL A 333 -7.32 10.28 -10.31
N VAL A 334 -6.38 11.11 -10.70
CA VAL A 334 -6.19 11.60 -12.07
C VAL A 334 -4.94 10.97 -12.67
N TYR A 335 -4.84 10.98 -14.00
CA TYR A 335 -3.68 10.42 -14.67
C TYR A 335 -2.89 11.54 -15.34
N THR A 336 -1.57 11.45 -15.28
CA THR A 336 -0.69 12.26 -16.13
C THR A 336 -0.87 11.84 -17.59
N PRO A 337 -0.58 12.74 -18.56
CA PRO A 337 -0.76 12.40 -19.99
C PRO A 337 0.10 11.20 -20.38
N PRO A 338 -0.34 10.42 -21.38
CA PRO A 338 0.50 9.37 -21.94
C PRO A 338 1.73 9.96 -22.64
N GLU A 339 2.75 9.12 -22.82
CA GLU A 339 3.97 9.48 -23.53
C GLU A 339 3.67 10.10 -24.90
N GLY A 340 4.37 11.16 -25.24
CA GLY A 340 4.23 11.88 -26.51
C GLY A 340 3.28 13.07 -26.50
N LEU A 341 2.42 13.25 -25.47
CA LEU A 341 1.57 14.43 -25.33
C LEU A 341 2.16 15.53 -24.43
N GLY A 342 3.16 15.20 -23.61
CA GLY A 342 3.50 16.02 -22.44
C GLY A 342 4.75 16.89 -22.53
N GLU A 343 5.65 16.69 -23.50
CA GLU A 343 6.95 17.38 -23.45
C GLU A 343 6.89 18.87 -23.80
N THR A 344 5.85 19.30 -24.49
CA THR A 344 5.71 20.68 -24.98
C THR A 344 4.40 21.34 -24.54
N VAL A 345 3.53 20.64 -23.82
CA VAL A 345 2.20 21.12 -23.50
C VAL A 345 2.10 21.42 -22.02
N GLN A 346 1.82 22.68 -21.67
CA GLN A 346 1.45 23.05 -20.31
C GLN A 346 0.16 22.33 -19.90
N LEU A 347 0.10 21.86 -18.66
CA LEU A 347 -1.09 21.31 -18.05
C LEU A 347 -1.57 22.20 -16.90
N ASP A 348 -2.87 22.27 -16.74
CA ASP A 348 -3.51 22.94 -15.62
C ASP A 348 -4.32 21.94 -14.81
N LEU A 349 -4.30 22.08 -13.49
CA LEU A 349 -5.28 21.47 -12.60
C LEU A 349 -6.43 22.45 -12.40
N VAL A 350 -7.65 21.98 -12.67
CA VAL A 350 -8.86 22.79 -12.57
C VAL A 350 -9.80 22.15 -11.56
N LEU A 351 -10.21 22.89 -10.55
CA LEU A 351 -11.24 22.47 -9.60
C LEU A 351 -12.61 23.01 -10.04
N TYR A 352 -13.57 22.12 -10.12
CA TYR A 352 -14.97 22.44 -10.38
C TYR A 352 -15.80 22.21 -9.14
N GLY A 353 -16.75 23.10 -8.92
CA GLY A 353 -17.74 23.00 -7.86
C GLY A 353 -19.16 23.04 -8.36
N LEU A 354 -20.02 22.33 -7.65
CA LEU A 354 -21.46 22.35 -7.83
C LEU A 354 -22.11 22.48 -6.45
N CYS A 355 -22.83 23.57 -6.25
CA CYS A 355 -23.59 23.85 -5.04
C CYS A 355 -25.05 24.14 -5.36
N PRO A 356 -25.94 23.14 -5.35
CA PRO A 356 -27.33 23.30 -5.78
C PRO A 356 -28.14 24.31 -4.96
N SER A 357 -27.71 24.60 -3.74
CA SER A 357 -28.42 25.47 -2.79
C SER A 357 -28.16 26.97 -2.96
N GLY A 358 -27.40 27.39 -3.97
CA GLY A 358 -27.22 28.83 -4.23
C GLY A 358 -25.80 29.36 -4.05
N GLY A 359 -24.85 28.74 -4.71
CA GLY A 359 -23.47 29.15 -4.66
C GLY A 359 -22.67 28.52 -3.52
N GLY A 360 -21.38 28.76 -3.47
CA GLY A 360 -20.50 28.15 -2.49
C GLY A 360 -19.31 29.01 -2.10
N VAL A 361 -18.70 28.62 -0.98
CA VAL A 361 -17.41 29.17 -0.52
C VAL A 361 -16.52 28.02 -0.14
N ILE A 362 -15.31 28.00 -0.66
CA ILE A 362 -14.24 27.12 -0.19
C ILE A 362 -12.98 27.93 0.10
N ASN A 363 -12.28 27.51 1.12
CA ASN A 363 -10.95 28.00 1.42
C ASN A 363 -9.96 26.88 1.10
N LEU A 364 -9.02 27.10 0.22
CA LEU A 364 -7.94 26.20 -0.09
C LEU A 364 -6.67 26.65 0.59
N ASP A 365 -6.02 25.76 1.31
CA ASP A 365 -4.73 25.99 1.93
C ASP A 365 -3.60 25.50 1.02
N PHE A 366 -3.61 24.21 0.72
CA PHE A 366 -2.71 23.62 -0.27
C PHE A 366 -3.39 22.45 -0.99
N VAL A 367 -2.86 22.13 -2.17
CA VAL A 367 -3.21 20.91 -2.92
C VAL A 367 -1.92 20.25 -3.38
N GLN A 368 -1.84 18.95 -3.18
CA GLN A 368 -0.75 18.11 -3.62
C GLN A 368 -1.28 17.03 -4.56
N LEU A 369 -0.45 16.64 -5.53
CA LEU A 369 -0.66 15.46 -6.34
C LEU A 369 0.31 14.37 -5.88
N TRP A 370 -0.22 13.32 -5.27
CA TRP A 370 0.56 12.20 -4.77
C TRP A 370 0.64 11.11 -5.82
N PRO A 371 1.82 10.66 -6.24
CA PRO A 371 1.92 9.45 -7.05
C PRO A 371 1.47 8.26 -6.21
N VAL A 372 0.61 7.41 -6.78
CA VAL A 372 -0.03 6.30 -6.05
C VAL A 372 0.00 4.98 -6.81
N ASP A 373 0.95 4.82 -7.71
CA ASP A 373 1.18 3.55 -8.42
C ASP A 373 1.59 2.42 -7.48
N GLY A 374 2.21 2.72 -6.34
CA GLY A 374 2.51 1.79 -5.27
C GLY A 374 1.40 1.65 -4.23
N GLY A 375 0.27 2.33 -4.40
CA GLY A 375 -0.88 2.23 -3.51
C GLY A 375 -1.28 3.54 -2.84
N TYR A 376 -2.50 3.55 -2.34
CA TYR A 376 -3.07 4.65 -1.56
C TYR A 376 -3.94 4.07 -0.46
N ARG A 377 -3.76 4.56 0.75
CA ARG A 377 -4.49 4.07 1.91
C ARG A 377 -5.10 5.20 2.70
N ARG A 378 -6.37 5.10 3.03
CA ARG A 378 -7.04 5.93 4.02
C ARG A 378 -7.43 5.06 5.20
N LEU A 379 -6.93 5.37 6.38
CA LEU A 379 -7.24 4.72 7.64
C LEU A 379 -8.14 5.64 8.45
N THR A 380 -9.31 5.17 8.86
CA THR A 380 -10.31 5.98 9.58
C THR A 380 -10.58 5.41 10.96
N GLY A 381 -11.06 6.26 11.86
CA GLY A 381 -11.48 5.84 13.19
C GLY A 381 -10.33 5.55 14.16
N ILE A 382 -9.13 6.05 13.88
CA ILE A 382 -7.99 5.89 14.77
C ILE A 382 -8.25 6.72 16.04
N SER A 383 -8.34 6.03 17.17
CA SER A 383 -8.45 6.66 18.49
C SER A 383 -7.06 6.91 19.07
N TYR A 384 -6.99 7.74 20.10
CA TYR A 384 -5.74 8.08 20.78
C TYR A 384 -4.87 6.87 21.09
N LEU A 385 -3.61 6.93 20.68
CA LEU A 385 -2.57 5.96 20.98
C LEU A 385 -1.66 6.51 22.08
N ALA A 386 -1.63 5.84 23.23
CA ALA A 386 -0.75 6.24 24.33
C ALA A 386 0.70 5.81 24.06
N GLY A 387 1.63 6.73 24.24
CA GLY A 387 3.07 6.48 24.41
C GLY A 387 3.77 5.63 23.35
N SER A 388 3.86 4.34 23.54
CA SER A 388 4.62 3.40 22.67
C SER A 388 3.75 2.61 21.68
N ALA A 389 2.46 2.93 21.57
CA ALA A 389 1.56 2.25 20.68
C ALA A 389 1.73 2.71 19.22
N TYR A 390 1.49 1.79 18.28
CA TYR A 390 1.50 2.07 16.83
C TYR A 390 0.24 1.56 16.16
N VAL A 391 -0.15 2.21 15.09
CA VAL A 391 -1.04 1.63 14.08
C VAL A 391 -0.19 0.90 13.04
N VAL A 392 -0.67 -0.24 12.59
CA VAL A 392 -0.01 -1.06 11.59
C VAL A 392 -0.97 -1.33 10.45
N ASP A 393 -0.56 -0.99 9.24
CA ASP A 393 -1.17 -1.44 7.99
C ASP A 393 -0.26 -2.49 7.35
N ASP A 394 -0.66 -3.74 7.45
CA ASP A 394 0.09 -4.90 6.96
C ASP A 394 -0.48 -5.32 5.60
N ALA A 395 0.18 -4.87 4.53
CA ALA A 395 -0.25 -5.17 3.17
C ALA A 395 -0.07 -6.64 2.80
N ALA A 396 0.90 -7.33 3.40
CA ALA A 396 1.17 -8.74 3.11
C ALA A 396 0.04 -9.64 3.61
N ASN A 397 -0.49 -9.34 4.79
CA ASN A 397 -1.47 -10.17 5.48
C ASN A 397 -2.90 -9.61 5.40
N ASP A 398 -3.09 -8.50 4.69
CA ASP A 398 -4.37 -7.78 4.63
C ASP A 398 -4.92 -7.41 6.03
N LEU A 399 -4.04 -7.01 6.94
CA LEU A 399 -4.38 -6.69 8.33
C LEU A 399 -4.18 -5.21 8.65
N LEU A 400 -5.09 -4.68 9.44
CA LEU A 400 -4.98 -3.37 10.04
C LEU A 400 -5.21 -3.50 11.54
N TYR A 401 -4.22 -3.14 12.34
CA TYR A 401 -4.29 -3.28 13.78
C TYR A 401 -3.42 -2.24 14.50
N TRP A 402 -3.56 -2.14 15.81
CA TRP A 402 -2.61 -1.43 16.64
C TRP A 402 -1.91 -2.36 17.63
N THR A 403 -0.71 -1.99 18.03
CA THR A 403 0.10 -2.73 18.99
C THR A 403 0.80 -1.78 19.94
N ASP A 404 0.94 -2.19 21.18
CA ASP A 404 1.66 -1.46 22.25
C ASP A 404 3.07 -2.02 22.52
N ASN A 405 3.65 -2.75 21.58
CA ASN A 405 4.90 -3.51 21.71
C ASN A 405 4.83 -4.77 22.61
N ALA A 406 3.83 -4.90 23.45
CA ALA A 406 3.71 -6.02 24.37
C ALA A 406 2.62 -7.00 23.93
N ILE A 407 1.53 -6.50 23.34
CA ILE A 407 0.37 -7.29 22.97
C ILE A 407 -0.17 -6.76 21.63
N ASN A 408 -0.18 -7.61 20.61
CA ASN A 408 -0.89 -7.31 19.37
C ASN A 408 -2.37 -7.23 19.67
N LYS A 409 -2.93 -6.04 19.57
CA LYS A 409 -4.36 -5.82 19.71
C LYS A 409 -4.93 -5.45 18.36
N ARG A 410 -6.07 -6.05 18.05
CA ARG A 410 -6.82 -5.68 16.85
C ARG A 410 -7.71 -4.50 17.18
N ALA A 411 -7.63 -3.47 16.38
CA ALA A 411 -8.57 -2.40 16.40
C ALA A 411 -9.53 -2.55 15.22
N VAL A 412 -10.77 -2.14 15.39
CA VAL A 412 -11.74 -2.07 14.31
C VAL A 412 -11.51 -0.74 13.58
N TYR A 413 -10.38 -0.64 12.87
CA TYR A 413 -10.14 0.47 11.96
C TYR A 413 -10.60 0.08 10.56
N VAL A 414 -11.08 1.05 9.83
CA VAL A 414 -11.43 0.86 8.42
C VAL A 414 -10.29 1.39 7.57
N GLY A 415 -9.70 0.50 6.77
CA GLY A 415 -8.71 0.86 5.75
C GLY A 415 -9.36 0.83 4.38
N LEU A 416 -9.33 1.97 3.66
CA LEU A 416 -9.87 2.12 2.32
C LEU A 416 -8.74 2.30 1.31
N GLY A 417 -8.91 1.74 0.12
CA GLY A 417 -7.98 1.85 -0.99
C GLY A 417 -6.90 0.74 -1.03
N PRO A 418 -6.16 0.65 -2.13
CA PRO A 418 -5.12 -0.35 -2.32
C PRO A 418 -3.96 -0.15 -1.34
N ARG A 419 -3.42 -1.25 -0.84
CA ARG A 419 -2.32 -1.24 0.13
C ARG A 419 -1.00 -0.88 -0.51
N VAL A 420 -0.06 -0.45 0.33
CA VAL A 420 1.26 -0.01 -0.11
C VAL A 420 2.11 -1.20 -0.58
N LEU A 421 2.63 -1.06 -1.79
CA LEU A 421 3.61 -1.96 -2.41
C LEU A 421 4.90 -1.17 -2.68
N LEU A 422 6.03 -1.73 -2.29
CA LEU A 422 7.34 -1.15 -2.56
C LEU A 422 7.95 -1.78 -3.81
N ALA A 423 8.35 -0.96 -4.78
CA ALA A 423 8.98 -1.43 -6.01
C ALA A 423 10.50 -1.56 -5.82
N PRO A 424 11.09 -2.75 -6.04
CA PRO A 424 12.53 -2.91 -6.02
C PRO A 424 13.20 -2.20 -7.20
N GLY A 425 14.43 -1.72 -6.99
CA GLY A 425 15.20 -1.02 -8.02
C GLY A 425 14.66 0.37 -8.40
N ARG A 426 13.65 0.88 -7.68
CA ARG A 426 13.04 2.19 -7.86
C ARG A 426 13.01 2.97 -6.56
N ASP A 427 13.06 4.29 -6.64
CA ASP A 427 12.75 5.12 -5.50
C ASP A 427 11.25 5.03 -5.20
N ASN A 428 10.91 4.81 -3.93
CA ASN A 428 9.52 4.76 -3.48
C ASN A 428 9.22 6.03 -2.68
N VAL A 429 8.30 6.83 -3.18
CA VAL A 429 7.88 8.10 -2.56
C VAL A 429 6.70 7.83 -1.66
N LEU A 430 6.84 8.08 -0.37
CA LEU A 430 5.77 7.98 0.62
C LEU A 430 5.26 9.36 0.97
N ALA A 431 3.97 9.58 0.82
CA ALA A 431 3.30 10.82 1.19
C ALA A 431 2.25 10.56 2.27
N LEU A 432 2.14 11.44 3.25
CA LEU A 432 1.31 11.27 4.42
C LEU A 432 0.49 12.52 4.70
N ALA A 433 -0.75 12.32 5.14
CA ALA A 433 -1.54 13.35 5.80
C ALA A 433 -2.28 12.73 6.98
N ASN A 434 -2.23 13.39 8.14
CA ASN A 434 -2.96 12.97 9.33
C ASN A 434 -3.88 14.09 9.79
N VAL A 435 -5.15 13.78 9.93
CA VAL A 435 -6.19 14.73 10.32
C VAL A 435 -6.74 14.34 11.68
N GLN A 436 -6.40 15.13 12.67
CA GLN A 436 -6.90 14.95 14.02
C GLN A 436 -8.32 15.52 14.15
N GLY A 437 -9.30 14.65 14.48
CA GLY A 437 -10.59 15.06 15.00
C GLY A 437 -11.36 16.11 14.20
N GLY A 438 -11.50 15.95 12.91
CA GLY A 438 -12.50 16.62 12.07
C GLY A 438 -12.35 18.14 11.82
N THR A 439 -11.58 18.88 12.60
CA THR A 439 -11.53 20.35 12.46
C THR A 439 -10.16 20.98 12.60
N SER A 440 -9.16 20.28 13.09
CA SER A 440 -7.83 20.86 13.26
C SER A 440 -6.73 19.95 12.72
N TRP A 441 -6.07 20.39 11.67
CA TRP A 441 -4.76 19.91 11.34
C TRP A 441 -3.79 20.58 12.31
N VAL A 442 -3.17 19.80 13.17
CA VAL A 442 -2.11 20.32 14.03
C VAL A 442 -0.85 20.42 13.20
N ILE A 443 -0.37 21.62 12.97
CA ILE A 443 0.64 21.98 11.96
C ILE A 443 2.00 21.32 12.23
N ALA A 444 2.33 21.01 13.46
CA ALA A 444 3.69 20.63 13.86
C ALA A 444 3.84 19.15 14.25
N ASP A 445 2.80 18.34 14.09
CA ASP A 445 2.89 16.97 14.54
C ASP A 445 3.68 16.09 13.58
N GLN A 446 4.62 15.37 14.15
CA GLN A 446 5.42 14.39 13.45
C GLN A 446 4.78 13.02 13.60
N VAL A 447 4.72 12.28 12.51
CA VAL A 447 4.31 10.88 12.50
C VAL A 447 5.54 10.02 12.26
N ASN A 448 5.89 9.18 13.20
CA ASN A 448 6.94 8.19 13.00
C ASN A 448 6.44 7.14 12.02
N LEU A 449 7.18 6.97 10.93
CA LEU A 449 6.88 6.03 9.88
C LEU A 449 7.99 4.98 9.79
N TYR A 450 7.60 3.73 10.03
CA TYR A 450 8.48 2.58 9.82
C TYR A 450 7.90 1.73 8.71
N VAL A 451 8.75 1.36 7.78
CA VAL A 451 8.38 0.49 6.68
C VAL A 451 9.18 -0.79 6.76
N VAL A 452 8.48 -1.90 6.83
CA VAL A 452 9.06 -3.24 6.86
C VAL A 452 8.49 -4.01 5.68
N TYR A 453 9.31 -4.79 5.01
CA TYR A 453 8.86 -5.62 3.91
C TYR A 453 9.71 -6.89 3.81
N ASN A 454 9.17 -7.90 3.15
CA ASN A 454 9.90 -9.08 2.77
C ASN A 454 10.30 -8.96 1.29
N ARG A 455 11.52 -9.34 0.96
CA ARG A 455 11.92 -9.42 -0.45
C ARG A 455 10.99 -10.37 -1.19
N ALA A 456 10.48 -9.98 -2.33
CA ALA A 456 9.56 -10.79 -3.11
C ALA A 456 10.16 -11.19 -4.46
N LYS A 457 10.00 -12.47 -4.84
CA LYS A 457 10.39 -13.02 -6.14
C LYS A 457 9.21 -13.75 -6.78
N ARG A 458 9.15 -13.75 -8.10
CA ARG A 458 8.16 -14.54 -8.84
C ARG A 458 8.58 -16.00 -8.98
N ASN A 459 9.84 -16.23 -9.23
CA ASN A 459 10.42 -17.56 -9.44
C ASN A 459 11.60 -17.76 -8.49
N ILE A 460 11.73 -18.97 -7.98
CA ILE A 460 12.85 -19.48 -7.21
C ILE A 460 13.37 -20.75 -7.82
#